data_7759280ddc8b6be81502ec47499a46b7
#
_entry.id   7759280ddc8b6be81502ec47499a46b7
#
_cell.length_a   1.000
_cell.length_b   1.000
_cell.length_c   1.000
_cell.angle_alpha   90.00
_cell.angle_beta   90.00
_cell.angle_gamma   90.00
#
_symmetry.space_group_name_H-M   'P 1'
#
loop_
_entity.id
_entity.type
_entity.pdbx_description
1 polymer ?
#
loop_
_entity_poly.entity_id
_entity_poly.type
_entity_poly.pdbx_seq_one_letter_code
_entity_poly.pdbx_strand_id
1 'polypeptide(L)'
;MKKLILALLILTPTAWAVGTCNVSNVTSTQNANNRVPDAGVVIVTLTCTADASAHTFPATTVPLVGSYPSGTLLNAYNLTGYVLYQVGRTPGTTQPTANYTTTITDAQGFALDLGLLTTNGSATSAQLTGISSATAPYPVYPTVRSALTVAITANSVNSAQITLDLVFRAVV
;
A
#
# COMPACT_ATOMS: atom_id res chain seq x y z
N MET A 1 -31.15 59.07 -2.63
CA MET A 1 -30.35 58.13 -1.79
C MET A 1 -30.28 56.78 -2.50
N LYS A 2 -29.16 56.47 -3.13
CA LYS A 2 -28.96 55.17 -3.83
C LYS A 2 -28.42 54.16 -2.82
N LYS A 3 -29.18 53.11 -2.54
CA LYS A 3 -28.74 52.01 -1.67
C LYS A 3 -27.80 51.09 -2.47
N LEU A 4 -26.51 51.10 -2.11
CA LEU A 4 -25.50 50.19 -2.64
C LEU A 4 -25.66 48.86 -1.91
N ILE A 5 -26.15 47.82 -2.60
CA ILE A 5 -26.19 46.44 -2.09
C ILE A 5 -24.85 45.83 -2.38
N LEU A 6 -24.01 45.68 -1.35
CA LEU A 6 -22.75 44.98 -1.42
C LEU A 6 -23.04 43.46 -1.35
N ALA A 7 -23.00 42.78 -2.49
CA ALA A 7 -23.09 41.32 -2.55
C ALA A 7 -21.78 40.71 -2.04
N LEU A 8 -21.80 40.20 -0.81
CA LEU A 8 -20.68 39.45 -0.23
C LEU A 8 -20.61 38.07 -0.89
N LEU A 9 -19.70 37.92 -1.84
CA LEU A 9 -19.42 36.65 -2.48
C LEU A 9 -18.68 35.77 -1.46
N ILE A 10 -19.40 34.89 -0.76
CA ILE A 10 -18.80 33.89 0.12
C ILE A 10 -18.15 32.85 -0.76
N LEU A 11 -16.82 32.96 -0.98
CA LEU A 11 -16.02 31.85 -1.49
C LEU A 11 -16.00 30.77 -0.42
N THR A 12 -16.87 29.77 -0.56
CA THR A 12 -16.71 28.54 0.20
C THR A 12 -15.44 27.87 -0.29
N PRO A 13 -14.43 27.62 0.58
CA PRO A 13 -13.30 26.81 0.17
C PRO A 13 -13.84 25.43 -0.19
N THR A 14 -13.71 25.04 -1.45
CA THR A 14 -13.94 23.66 -1.86
C THR A 14 -12.90 22.82 -1.13
N ALA A 15 -13.33 22.05 -0.13
CA ALA A 15 -12.49 21.06 0.51
C ALA A 15 -12.10 20.04 -0.57
N TRP A 16 -10.89 20.14 -1.04
CA TRP A 16 -10.34 19.20 -2.02
C TRP A 16 -10.18 17.86 -1.31
N ALA A 17 -10.74 16.82 -1.87
CA ALA A 17 -10.62 15.49 -1.30
C ALA A 17 -9.15 15.05 -1.41
N VAL A 18 -8.45 15.08 -0.29
CA VAL A 18 -7.07 14.59 -0.19
C VAL A 18 -7.09 13.08 -0.40
N GLY A 19 -6.17 12.57 -1.20
CA GLY A 19 -6.00 11.13 -1.39
C GLY A 19 -5.77 10.39 -0.06
N THR A 20 -6.11 9.13 -0.02
CA THR A 20 -5.91 8.27 1.15
C THR A 20 -5.22 6.97 0.74
N CYS A 21 -4.38 6.43 1.61
CA CYS A 21 -3.83 5.10 1.44
C CYS A 21 -3.57 4.53 2.84
N ASN A 22 -4.36 3.57 3.26
CA ASN A 22 -4.35 3.08 4.63
C ASN A 22 -4.35 1.56 4.66
N VAL A 23 -3.79 0.99 5.74
CA VAL A 23 -4.01 -0.42 6.06
C VAL A 23 -5.49 -0.61 6.33
N SER A 24 -6.16 -1.38 5.50
CA SER A 24 -7.60 -1.65 5.59
C SER A 24 -7.91 -3.01 6.21
N ASN A 25 -6.99 -3.96 6.13
CA ASN A 25 -7.15 -5.27 6.75
C ASN A 25 -5.77 -5.90 7.05
N VAL A 26 -5.74 -6.78 8.04
CA VAL A 26 -4.60 -7.64 8.32
C VAL A 26 -5.13 -9.04 8.62
N THR A 27 -4.64 -10.02 7.88
CA THR A 27 -4.89 -11.44 8.14
C THR A 27 -3.58 -12.10 8.53
N SER A 28 -3.56 -12.78 9.67
CA SER A 28 -2.35 -13.46 10.16
C SER A 28 -2.70 -14.89 10.59
N THR A 29 -1.89 -15.83 10.17
CA THR A 29 -1.88 -17.20 10.70
C THR A 29 -0.83 -17.39 11.79
N GLN A 30 -0.24 -16.28 12.29
CA GLN A 30 0.68 -16.30 13.41
C GLN A 30 -0.03 -16.82 14.67
N ASN A 31 0.65 -17.67 15.42
CA ASN A 31 0.12 -18.18 16.69
C ASN A 31 -0.01 -17.03 17.69
N ALA A 32 -1.11 -16.96 18.42
CA ALA A 32 -1.44 -15.89 19.39
C ALA A 32 -0.36 -15.67 20.48
N ASN A 33 0.56 -16.60 20.65
CA ASN A 33 1.64 -16.51 21.61
C ASN A 33 2.90 -15.79 21.09
N ASN A 34 2.94 -15.36 19.85
CA ASN A 34 3.98 -14.49 19.25
C ASN A 34 5.45 -14.93 19.53
N ARG A 35 5.69 -16.20 19.79
CA ARG A 35 6.97 -16.67 20.36
C ARG A 35 7.94 -17.31 19.38
N VAL A 36 7.52 -17.66 18.21
CA VAL A 36 8.41 -18.12 17.13
C VAL A 36 7.68 -17.83 15.82
N PRO A 37 8.34 -17.42 14.74
CA PRO A 37 7.71 -17.43 13.43
C PRO A 37 7.53 -18.90 13.01
N ASP A 38 6.49 -19.55 13.55
CA ASP A 38 5.95 -20.71 12.89
C ASP A 38 5.63 -20.29 11.46
N ALA A 39 5.76 -21.21 10.50
CA ALA A 39 5.61 -20.98 9.06
C ALA A 39 4.37 -20.18 8.63
N GLY A 40 4.10 -19.12 9.40
CA GLY A 40 2.94 -18.28 9.32
C GLY A 40 2.98 -17.36 8.11
N VAL A 41 1.79 -17.01 7.63
CA VAL A 41 1.58 -16.00 6.60
C VAL A 41 0.93 -14.79 7.25
N VAL A 42 1.42 -13.60 6.92
CA VAL A 42 0.78 -12.33 7.25
C VAL A 42 0.42 -11.65 5.95
N ILE A 43 -0.83 -11.26 5.80
CA ILE A 43 -1.31 -10.47 4.66
C ILE A 43 -1.71 -9.11 5.19
N VAL A 44 -1.08 -8.07 4.70
CA VAL A 44 -1.44 -6.68 5.01
C VAL A 44 -2.09 -6.10 3.76
N THR A 45 -3.37 -5.77 3.87
CA THR A 45 -4.15 -5.16 2.79
C THR A 45 -4.17 -3.65 2.95
N LEU A 46 -3.77 -2.95 1.91
CA LEU A 46 -3.84 -1.49 1.80
C LEU A 46 -4.96 -1.11 0.84
N THR A 47 -5.80 -0.16 1.22
CA THR A 47 -6.76 0.46 0.32
C THR A 47 -6.36 1.90 0.08
N CYS A 48 -6.12 2.23 -1.18
CA CYS A 48 -5.62 3.52 -1.61
C CYS A 48 -6.57 4.20 -2.58
N THR A 49 -6.80 5.50 -2.37
CA THR A 49 -7.53 6.37 -3.29
C THR A 49 -6.68 7.59 -3.58
N ALA A 50 -6.50 7.90 -4.85
CA ALA A 50 -5.75 9.07 -5.27
C ALA A 50 -6.50 10.37 -4.96
N ASP A 51 -5.76 11.45 -4.80
CA ASP A 51 -6.32 12.79 -4.68
C ASP A 51 -7.20 13.14 -5.89
N ALA A 52 -8.31 13.84 -5.63
CA ALA A 52 -9.29 14.18 -6.65
C ALA A 52 -8.80 15.26 -7.63
N SER A 53 -7.72 15.95 -7.31
CA SER A 53 -7.19 17.05 -8.13
C SER A 53 -5.73 16.87 -8.51
N ALA A 54 -4.90 16.40 -7.56
CA ALA A 54 -3.48 16.18 -7.77
C ALA A 54 -3.17 14.80 -8.36
N HIS A 55 -4.14 13.90 -8.45
CA HIS A 55 -4.01 12.52 -8.97
C HIS A 55 -3.02 11.65 -8.20
N THR A 56 -2.51 12.13 -7.08
CA THR A 56 -1.45 11.46 -6.30
C THR A 56 -2.04 10.54 -5.24
N PHE A 57 -1.39 9.41 -5.05
CA PHE A 57 -1.62 8.56 -3.88
C PHE A 57 -0.66 9.00 -2.77
N PRO A 58 -1.13 9.19 -1.53
CA PRO A 58 -0.21 9.42 -0.43
C PRO A 58 0.62 8.16 -0.15
N ALA A 59 1.89 8.34 0.16
CA ALA A 59 2.72 7.25 0.63
C ALA A 59 2.23 6.78 2.01
N THR A 60 2.29 5.47 2.23
CA THR A 60 1.78 4.85 3.45
C THR A 60 2.85 4.02 4.12
N THR A 61 2.93 4.14 5.43
CA THR A 61 3.85 3.32 6.23
C THR A 61 3.13 2.09 6.77
N VAL A 62 3.70 0.91 6.51
CA VAL A 62 3.34 -0.34 7.16
C VAL A 62 4.35 -0.57 8.28
N PRO A 63 3.95 -0.47 9.55
CA PRO A 63 4.86 -0.65 10.67
C PRO A 63 5.34 -2.09 10.77
N LEU A 64 6.55 -2.29 11.32
CA LEU A 64 7.13 -3.63 11.53
C LEU A 64 6.27 -4.46 12.48
N VAL A 65 5.76 -3.82 13.51
CA VAL A 65 4.81 -4.39 14.46
C VAL A 65 3.59 -3.50 14.47
N GLY A 66 2.44 -4.09 14.28
CA GLY A 66 1.21 -3.33 14.22
C GLY A 66 0.01 -4.11 14.75
N SER A 67 -1.05 -3.37 15.01
CA SER A 67 -2.37 -3.94 15.28
C SER A 67 -3.39 -3.21 14.42
N TYR A 68 -4.31 -3.96 13.87
CA TYR A 68 -5.42 -3.39 13.12
C TYR A 68 -6.60 -3.11 14.07
N PRO A 69 -7.33 -1.99 13.94
CA PRO A 69 -8.27 -1.51 14.96
C PRO A 69 -9.54 -2.33 15.17
N SER A 70 -9.70 -3.48 14.57
CA SER A 70 -10.95 -4.27 14.68
C SER A 70 -11.09 -5.10 15.97
N GLY A 71 -10.26 -4.90 16.96
CA GLY A 71 -10.52 -5.37 18.34
C GLY A 71 -10.41 -6.87 18.61
N THR A 72 -9.96 -7.69 17.65
CA THR A 72 -9.70 -9.12 17.88
C THR A 72 -8.19 -9.38 17.97
N LEU A 73 -7.78 -10.25 18.90
CA LEU A 73 -6.38 -10.65 19.12
C LEU A 73 -5.66 -11.18 17.88
N LEU A 74 -6.40 -11.51 16.84
CA LEU A 74 -5.90 -12.03 15.56
C LEU A 74 -5.38 -10.93 14.61
N ASN A 75 -5.50 -9.66 14.97
CA ASN A 75 -5.14 -8.54 14.13
C ASN A 75 -3.81 -7.88 14.49
N ALA A 76 -3.12 -8.37 15.52
CA ALA A 76 -1.75 -7.98 15.82
C ALA A 76 -0.80 -8.78 14.92
N TYR A 77 0.21 -8.12 14.36
CA TYR A 77 1.23 -8.76 13.55
C TYR A 77 2.63 -8.26 13.90
N ASN A 78 3.61 -9.10 13.64
CA ASN A 78 5.02 -8.76 13.72
C ASN A 78 5.71 -9.31 12.46
N LEU A 79 6.28 -8.43 11.65
CA LEU A 79 6.96 -8.77 10.40
C LEU A 79 8.46 -9.04 10.57
N THR A 80 8.98 -8.96 11.80
CA THR A 80 10.40 -9.22 12.06
C THR A 80 10.78 -10.63 11.65
N GLY A 81 11.77 -10.76 10.76
CA GLY A 81 12.21 -12.06 10.23
C GLY A 81 11.30 -12.66 9.16
N TYR A 82 10.30 -11.93 8.71
CA TYR A 82 9.50 -12.28 7.54
C TYR A 82 10.17 -11.79 6.26
N VAL A 83 9.80 -12.40 5.16
CA VAL A 83 10.14 -11.93 3.81
C VAL A 83 8.88 -11.47 3.08
N LEU A 84 9.00 -10.46 2.24
CA LEU A 84 7.95 -10.10 1.32
C LEU A 84 7.92 -11.17 0.21
N TYR A 85 6.88 -12.00 0.26
CA TYR A 85 6.76 -13.17 -0.62
C TYR A 85 6.00 -12.85 -1.89
N GLN A 86 4.95 -12.03 -1.78
CA GLN A 86 4.04 -11.75 -2.87
C GLN A 86 3.41 -10.37 -2.69
N VAL A 87 3.13 -9.70 -3.78
CA VAL A 87 2.30 -8.50 -3.81
C VAL A 87 1.15 -8.74 -4.76
N GLY A 88 -0.06 -8.74 -4.22
CA GLY A 88 -1.30 -8.69 -4.98
C GLY A 88 -1.72 -7.24 -5.21
N ARG A 89 -2.36 -6.97 -6.33
CA ARG A 89 -2.96 -5.67 -6.60
C ARG A 89 -4.27 -5.82 -7.34
N THR A 90 -5.24 -5.05 -6.92
CA THR A 90 -6.59 -5.05 -7.50
C THR A 90 -7.03 -3.61 -7.71
N PRO A 91 -7.13 -3.14 -8.95
CA PRO A 91 -7.70 -1.83 -9.25
C PRO A 91 -9.17 -1.75 -8.81
N GLY A 92 -9.58 -0.58 -8.33
CA GLY A 92 -10.98 -0.33 -7.98
C GLY A 92 -11.84 0.08 -9.18
N THR A 93 -13.01 0.63 -8.90
CA THR A 93 -13.95 1.07 -9.94
C THR A 93 -13.36 2.18 -10.80
N THR A 94 -12.69 3.14 -10.18
CA THR A 94 -11.89 4.16 -10.89
C THR A 94 -10.47 3.66 -10.98
N GLN A 95 -10.08 3.20 -12.15
CA GLN A 95 -8.78 2.58 -12.36
C GLN A 95 -7.66 3.63 -12.42
N PRO A 96 -6.44 3.33 -11.92
CA PRO A 96 -5.28 4.19 -12.12
C PRO A 96 -4.86 4.22 -13.60
N THR A 97 -4.03 5.18 -13.96
CA THR A 97 -3.39 5.24 -15.29
C THR A 97 -2.62 3.95 -15.57
N ALA A 98 -2.61 3.50 -16.82
CA ALA A 98 -1.69 2.43 -17.23
C ALA A 98 -0.23 2.84 -16.97
N ASN A 99 0.59 1.88 -16.59
CA ASN A 99 2.01 2.06 -16.29
C ASN A 99 2.30 2.87 -15.00
N TYR A 100 1.36 2.95 -14.08
CA TYR A 100 1.70 3.46 -12.74
C TYR A 100 2.74 2.55 -12.06
N THR A 101 3.49 3.12 -11.14
CA THR A 101 4.56 2.42 -10.42
C THR A 101 4.18 2.27 -8.94
N THR A 102 4.39 1.10 -8.39
CA THR A 102 4.35 0.87 -6.94
C THR A 102 5.77 0.58 -6.47
N THR A 103 6.18 1.18 -5.38
CA THR A 103 7.46 0.89 -4.72
C THR A 103 7.23 0.52 -3.28
N ILE A 104 7.99 -0.45 -2.78
CA ILE A 104 7.98 -0.87 -1.39
C ILE A 104 9.41 -0.80 -0.88
N THR A 105 9.68 0.15 0.00
CA THR A 105 11.02 0.38 0.54
C THR A 105 11.02 0.21 2.06
N ASP A 106 12.14 -0.20 2.62
CA ASP A 106 12.37 -0.16 4.06
C ASP A 106 12.76 1.25 4.53
N ALA A 107 12.93 1.44 5.84
CA ALA A 107 13.31 2.72 6.42
C ALA A 107 14.71 3.21 6.01
N GLN A 108 15.54 2.33 5.45
CA GLN A 108 16.87 2.63 4.92
C GLN A 108 16.83 2.93 3.41
N GLY A 109 15.65 2.83 2.77
CA GLY A 109 15.47 3.09 1.36
C GLY A 109 15.79 1.88 0.45
N PHE A 110 15.98 0.68 1.01
CA PHE A 110 16.15 -0.52 0.18
C PHE A 110 14.80 -0.94 -0.40
N ALA A 111 14.76 -1.17 -1.71
CA ALA A 111 13.57 -1.62 -2.41
C ALA A 111 13.31 -3.10 -2.13
N LEU A 112 12.22 -3.42 -1.44
CA LEU A 112 11.78 -4.79 -1.21
C LEU A 112 11.04 -5.38 -2.43
N ASP A 113 10.49 -4.54 -3.27
CA ASP A 113 9.87 -4.93 -4.55
C ASP A 113 10.92 -5.17 -5.66
N LEU A 114 12.20 -4.89 -5.40
CA LEU A 114 13.33 -5.00 -6.34
C LEU A 114 13.04 -4.33 -7.71
N GLY A 115 12.19 -3.31 -7.74
CA GLY A 115 11.82 -2.59 -8.95
C GLY A 115 10.90 -3.36 -9.91
N LEU A 116 10.27 -4.45 -9.46
CA LEU A 116 9.40 -5.28 -10.31
C LEU A 116 7.96 -4.77 -10.39
N LEU A 117 7.58 -3.84 -9.52
CA LEU A 117 6.25 -3.22 -9.51
C LEU A 117 6.20 -1.94 -10.35
N THR A 118 7.07 -1.80 -11.32
CA THR A 118 7.02 -0.76 -12.35
C THR A 118 6.10 -1.20 -13.50
N THR A 119 5.53 -0.25 -14.25
CA THR A 119 4.68 -0.54 -15.42
C THR A 119 3.44 -1.40 -15.11
N ASN A 120 2.69 -1.03 -14.11
CA ASN A 120 1.48 -1.75 -13.72
C ASN A 120 0.30 -1.49 -14.67
N GLY A 121 -0.39 -2.55 -15.08
CA GLY A 121 -1.61 -2.41 -15.89
C GLY A 121 -2.74 -1.74 -15.12
N SER A 122 -3.53 -0.88 -15.79
CA SER A 122 -4.61 -0.13 -15.14
C SER A 122 -5.78 -0.99 -14.68
N ALA A 123 -6.18 -1.95 -15.50
CA ALA A 123 -7.43 -2.71 -15.33
C ALA A 123 -7.21 -4.15 -14.85
N THR A 124 -5.97 -4.63 -14.79
CA THR A 124 -5.68 -6.04 -14.53
C THR A 124 -5.26 -6.24 -13.08
N SER A 125 -5.98 -7.05 -12.34
CA SER A 125 -5.50 -7.61 -11.08
C SER A 125 -4.30 -8.49 -11.38
N ALA A 126 -3.21 -8.30 -10.64
CA ALA A 126 -1.99 -9.06 -10.81
C ALA A 126 -1.41 -9.45 -9.46
N GLN A 127 -0.79 -10.62 -9.44
CA GLN A 127 -0.02 -11.11 -8.32
C GLN A 127 1.42 -11.27 -8.78
N LEU A 128 2.36 -10.70 -8.03
CA LEU A 128 3.78 -10.95 -8.20
C LEU A 128 4.20 -11.98 -7.17
N THR A 129 4.59 -13.15 -7.64
CA THR A 129 5.06 -14.24 -6.78
C THR A 129 6.55 -14.43 -7.03
N GLY A 130 7.32 -14.31 -5.96
CA GLY A 130 8.75 -14.56 -6.02
C GLY A 130 9.50 -13.56 -6.90
N ILE A 131 10.39 -12.84 -6.30
CA ILE A 131 11.18 -11.84 -6.99
C ILE A 131 12.33 -12.56 -7.67
N SER A 132 12.21 -12.85 -8.96
CA SER A 132 13.34 -13.27 -9.77
C SER A 132 13.87 -12.07 -10.54
N SER A 133 15.09 -11.65 -10.29
CA SER A 133 15.76 -10.73 -11.18
C SER A 133 16.33 -11.49 -12.39
N ALA A 134 16.47 -10.83 -13.54
CA ALA A 134 17.10 -11.40 -14.71
C ALA A 134 18.56 -11.86 -14.45
N THR A 135 19.16 -11.38 -13.38
CA THR A 135 20.52 -11.69 -12.93
C THR A 135 20.59 -12.79 -11.87
N ALA A 136 19.46 -13.14 -11.24
CA ALA A 136 19.41 -14.21 -10.24
C ALA A 136 18.40 -15.26 -10.69
N PRO A 137 18.83 -16.47 -11.07
CA PRO A 137 17.95 -17.54 -11.56
C PRO A 137 17.06 -18.13 -10.46
N TYR A 138 17.23 -17.67 -9.22
CA TYR A 138 16.46 -18.11 -8.05
C TYR A 138 15.63 -16.96 -7.50
N PRO A 139 14.41 -17.22 -7.00
CA PRO A 139 13.59 -16.19 -6.35
C PRO A 139 14.32 -15.65 -5.12
N VAL A 140 14.55 -14.35 -5.10
CA VAL A 140 15.10 -13.64 -3.93
C VAL A 140 13.94 -13.03 -3.17
N TYR A 141 13.87 -13.32 -1.88
CA TYR A 141 12.86 -12.75 -1.00
C TYR A 141 13.54 -11.79 -0.01
N PRO A 142 13.34 -10.49 -0.16
CA PRO A 142 13.96 -9.54 0.76
C PRO A 142 13.35 -9.66 2.16
N THR A 143 14.22 -9.76 3.17
CA THR A 143 13.81 -9.83 4.57
C THR A 143 13.34 -8.47 5.07
N VAL A 144 12.21 -8.43 5.75
CA VAL A 144 11.69 -7.24 6.41
C VAL A 144 12.51 -6.95 7.67
N ARG A 145 13.14 -5.79 7.72
CA ARG A 145 14.02 -5.36 8.82
C ARG A 145 13.53 -4.14 9.58
N SER A 146 12.65 -3.39 8.96
CA SER A 146 12.09 -2.15 9.51
C SER A 146 10.70 -1.91 8.96
N ALA A 147 10.05 -0.84 9.40
CA ALA A 147 8.79 -0.38 8.79
C ALA A 147 8.95 -0.18 7.29
N LEU A 148 7.91 -0.47 6.54
CA LEU A 148 7.90 -0.37 5.09
C LEU A 148 7.15 0.89 4.67
N THR A 149 7.68 1.58 3.65
CA THR A 149 6.98 2.64 2.96
C THR A 149 6.47 2.12 1.62
N VAL A 150 5.18 2.20 1.42
CA VAL A 150 4.52 1.88 0.15
C VAL A 150 4.17 3.18 -0.55
N ALA A 151 4.64 3.38 -1.76
CA ALA A 151 4.34 4.55 -2.57
C ALA A 151 3.83 4.14 -3.95
N ILE A 152 2.80 4.84 -4.43
CA ILE A 152 2.22 4.66 -5.76
C ILE A 152 2.40 5.97 -6.52
N THR A 153 3.10 5.91 -7.65
CA THR A 153 3.48 7.08 -8.45
C THR A 153 3.07 6.91 -9.92
N ALA A 154 3.26 7.96 -10.71
CA ALA A 154 2.93 8.00 -12.13
C ALA A 154 1.43 7.75 -12.45
N ASN A 155 0.54 8.08 -11.50
CA ASN A 155 -0.91 8.09 -11.77
C ASN A 155 -1.34 9.50 -12.22
N SER A 156 -2.25 9.56 -13.20
CA SER A 156 -2.84 10.80 -13.71
C SER A 156 -4.37 10.80 -13.66
N VAL A 157 -4.97 9.82 -13.00
CA VAL A 157 -6.42 9.68 -12.86
C VAL A 157 -6.88 10.17 -11.51
N ASN A 158 -7.84 11.08 -11.49
CA ASN A 158 -8.50 11.60 -10.30
C ASN A 158 -9.22 10.48 -9.55
N SER A 159 -9.10 10.47 -8.23
CA SER A 159 -9.81 9.52 -7.37
C SER A 159 -9.60 8.06 -7.78
N ALA A 160 -8.49 7.74 -8.45
CA ALA A 160 -8.16 6.38 -8.81
C ALA A 160 -8.05 5.52 -7.56
N GLN A 161 -8.49 4.28 -7.65
CA GLN A 161 -8.57 3.34 -6.52
C GLN A 161 -7.74 2.11 -6.79
N ILE A 162 -7.04 1.63 -5.77
CA ILE A 162 -6.28 0.39 -5.81
C ILE A 162 -6.25 -0.27 -4.44
N THR A 163 -6.35 -1.58 -4.41
CA THR A 163 -6.06 -2.42 -3.25
C THR A 163 -4.76 -3.16 -3.48
N LEU A 164 -3.88 -3.14 -2.48
CA LEU A 164 -2.62 -3.87 -2.47
C LEU A 164 -2.64 -4.88 -1.33
N ASP A 165 -2.32 -6.14 -1.64
CA ASP A 165 -2.13 -7.21 -0.66
C ASP A 165 -0.65 -7.54 -0.57
N LEU A 166 -0.03 -7.19 0.54
CA LEU A 166 1.36 -7.53 0.84
C LEU A 166 1.39 -8.83 1.61
N VAL A 167 1.88 -9.89 0.99
CA VAL A 167 1.95 -11.23 1.59
C VAL A 167 3.35 -11.47 2.12
N PHE A 168 3.44 -11.67 3.41
CA PHE A 168 4.69 -11.99 4.11
C PHE A 168 4.70 -13.43 4.56
N ARG A 169 5.87 -14.06 4.48
CA ARG A 169 6.12 -15.42 4.98
C ARG A 169 7.29 -15.43 5.95
N ALA A 170 7.18 -16.25 6.99
CA ALA A 170 8.32 -16.53 7.86
C ALA A 170 9.43 -17.23 7.09
N VAL A 171 10.67 -16.85 7.36
CA VAL A 171 11.85 -17.59 6.93
C VAL A 171 12.06 -18.70 7.95
N VAL A 172 11.84 -19.95 7.56
CA VAL A 172 12.10 -21.15 8.36
C VAL A 172 13.52 -21.60 8.12
#